data_66e12833d8728fa962401bcf726c6ebe
#
_entry.id   66e12833d8728fa962401bcf726c6ebe
#
_cell.length_a   1.000
_cell.length_b   1.000
_cell.length_c   1.000
_cell.angle_alpha   90.00
_cell.angle_beta   90.00
_cell.angle_gamma   90.00
#
_symmetry.space_group_name_H-M   'P 1'
#
loop_
_entity.id
_entity.type
_entity.pdbx_description
1 polymer ?
#
loop_
_entity_poly.entity_id
_entity_poly.type
_entity_poly.pdbx_seq_one_letter_code
_entity_poly.pdbx_strand_id
1 'polypeptide(L)'
;SIAEFMIENGYCTAETLPKTVIAWDLVRIANLGRWAYHCGYLSEGDMWHVMQVAADTARKHFSSWEEYGRSFAMGRGVWHGDEEDCQTAWEIVSALLEEEASPWRQISWNA
;
A
#
# COMPACT_ATOMS: atom_id res chain seq x y z
N SER A 1 9.97 -17.83 3.38
CA SER A 1 9.67 -16.46 3.81
C SER A 1 8.74 -15.76 2.82
N ILE A 2 8.13 -14.68 3.24
CA ILE A 2 7.26 -13.90 2.36
C ILE A 2 8.06 -13.31 1.19
N ALA A 3 9.28 -12.86 1.42
CA ALA A 3 10.14 -12.34 0.35
C ALA A 3 10.39 -13.38 -0.73
N GLU A 4 10.74 -14.60 -0.33
CA GLU A 4 10.97 -15.71 -1.26
C GLU A 4 9.69 -16.06 -2.01
N PHE A 5 8.56 -16.10 -1.31
CA PHE A 5 7.26 -16.37 -1.90
C PHE A 5 6.92 -15.35 -3.00
N MET A 6 7.17 -14.08 -2.76
CA MET A 6 6.90 -13.02 -3.73
C MET A 6 7.76 -13.18 -4.98
N ILE A 7 9.03 -13.50 -4.81
CA ILE A 7 9.95 -13.70 -5.94
C ILE A 7 9.56 -14.95 -6.73
N GLU A 8 9.29 -16.05 -6.05
CA GLU A 8 8.90 -17.31 -6.69
C GLU A 8 7.60 -17.21 -7.49
N ASN A 9 6.67 -16.38 -7.04
CA ASN A 9 5.39 -16.20 -7.70
C ASN A 9 5.37 -15.05 -8.72
N GLY A 10 6.52 -14.42 -8.95
CA GLY A 10 6.62 -13.39 -9.97
C GLY A 10 6.05 -12.04 -9.57
N TYR A 11 5.80 -11.78 -8.28
CA TYR A 11 5.30 -10.49 -7.81
C TYR A 11 6.39 -9.42 -7.87
N CYS A 12 7.63 -9.83 -7.75
CA CYS A 12 8.79 -8.97 -7.85
C CYS A 12 10.02 -9.81 -8.20
N THR A 13 11.14 -9.13 -8.49
CA THR A 13 12.46 -9.77 -8.62
C THR A 13 13.28 -9.47 -7.36
N ALA A 14 14.48 -10.07 -7.25
CA ALA A 14 15.37 -9.76 -6.16
C ALA A 14 15.74 -8.27 -6.11
N GLU A 15 15.83 -7.62 -7.28
CA GLU A 15 16.16 -6.19 -7.37
C GLU A 15 14.97 -5.29 -7.06
N THR A 16 13.75 -5.75 -7.32
CA THR A 16 12.53 -4.96 -7.07
C THR A 16 11.82 -5.34 -5.78
N LEU A 17 12.40 -6.26 -5.02
CA LEU A 17 11.85 -6.64 -3.72
C LEU A 17 11.80 -5.41 -2.81
N PRO A 18 10.65 -5.13 -2.18
CA PRO A 18 10.54 -3.97 -1.30
C PRO A 18 11.56 -4.01 -0.17
N LYS A 19 12.17 -2.87 0.11
CA LYS A 19 13.13 -2.71 1.21
C LYS A 19 12.43 -2.43 2.53
N THR A 20 11.15 -2.10 2.49
CA THR A 20 10.34 -1.75 3.66
C THR A 20 8.90 -2.18 3.43
N VAL A 21 8.20 -2.48 4.51
CA VAL A 21 6.77 -2.79 4.50
C VAL A 21 5.91 -1.60 4.94
N ILE A 22 6.49 -0.40 4.95
CA ILE A 22 5.82 0.79 5.49
C ILE A 22 4.52 1.12 4.74
N ALA A 23 4.36 0.70 3.49
CA ALA A 23 3.11 0.94 2.77
C ALA A 23 1.91 0.30 3.47
N TRP A 24 2.09 -0.88 4.07
CA TRP A 24 1.07 -1.53 4.87
C TRP A 24 0.62 -0.63 6.03
N ASP A 25 1.58 -0.03 6.74
CA ASP A 25 1.29 0.88 7.85
C ASP A 25 0.62 2.16 7.36
N LEU A 26 1.06 2.71 6.24
CA LEU A 26 0.49 3.95 5.69
C LEU A 26 -0.96 3.79 5.26
N VAL A 27 -1.31 2.65 4.67
CA VAL A 27 -2.70 2.34 4.31
C VAL A 27 -3.55 2.25 5.57
N ARG A 28 -3.04 1.62 6.61
CA ARG A 28 -3.76 1.51 7.89
C ARG A 28 -3.97 2.88 8.54
N ILE A 29 -2.96 3.72 8.52
CA ILE A 29 -3.07 5.10 9.05
C ILE A 29 -4.15 5.87 8.31
N ALA A 30 -4.17 5.80 6.98
CA ALA A 30 -5.18 6.46 6.17
C ALA A 30 -6.59 5.96 6.51
N ASN A 31 -6.76 4.66 6.65
CA ASN A 31 -8.05 4.07 7.00
C ASN A 31 -8.50 4.48 8.39
N LEU A 32 -7.60 4.52 9.36
CA LEU A 32 -7.91 4.97 10.72
C LEU A 32 -8.32 6.44 10.74
N GLY A 33 -7.66 7.28 9.97
CA GLY A 33 -8.02 8.69 9.85
C GLY A 33 -9.44 8.87 9.32
N ARG A 34 -9.80 8.12 8.28
CA ARG A 34 -11.15 8.16 7.70
C ARG A 34 -12.19 7.67 8.69
N TRP A 35 -11.93 6.57 9.37
CA TRP A 35 -12.86 6.02 10.36
C TRP A 35 -13.04 6.97 11.55
N ALA A 36 -11.95 7.55 12.04
CA ALA A 36 -12.01 8.51 13.15
C ALA A 36 -12.86 9.72 12.78
N TYR A 37 -12.76 10.19 11.54
CA TYR A 37 -13.62 11.27 11.05
C TYR A 37 -15.10 10.84 11.02
N HIS A 38 -15.40 9.69 10.45
CA HIS A 38 -16.77 9.19 10.37
C HIS A 38 -17.40 8.92 11.73
N CYS A 39 -16.59 8.54 12.72
CA CYS A 39 -17.06 8.32 14.09
C CYS A 39 -17.10 9.60 14.93
N GLY A 40 -16.68 10.72 14.38
CA GLY A 40 -16.74 12.00 15.07
C GLY A 40 -15.57 12.30 15.99
N TYR A 41 -14.48 11.50 15.92
CA TYR A 41 -13.29 11.73 16.76
C TYR A 41 -12.33 12.75 16.16
N LEU A 42 -12.37 12.97 14.86
CA LEU A 42 -11.53 13.93 14.15
C LEU A 42 -12.40 14.88 13.34
N SER A 43 -11.97 16.15 13.23
CA SER A 43 -12.54 17.07 12.26
C SER A 43 -12.14 16.67 10.85
N GLU A 44 -12.86 17.18 9.86
CA GLU A 44 -12.50 16.97 8.46
C GLU A 44 -11.09 17.47 8.16
N GLY A 45 -10.73 18.64 8.69
CA GLY A 45 -9.38 19.20 8.52
C GLY A 45 -8.30 18.29 9.08
N ASP A 46 -8.52 17.73 10.27
CA ASP A 46 -7.57 16.80 10.88
C ASP A 46 -7.47 15.50 10.08
N MET A 47 -8.58 15.01 9.57
CA MET A 47 -8.57 13.83 8.69
C MET A 47 -7.70 14.07 7.46
N TRP A 48 -7.91 15.20 6.77
CA TRP A 48 -7.13 15.52 5.58
C TRP A 48 -5.65 15.70 5.90
N HIS A 49 -5.34 16.24 7.09
CA HIS A 49 -3.94 16.36 7.54
C HIS A 49 -3.28 14.98 7.68
N VAL A 50 -3.97 14.03 8.30
CA VAL A 50 -3.48 12.65 8.44
C VAL A 50 -3.25 12.03 7.06
N MET A 51 -4.21 12.20 6.14
CA MET A 51 -4.08 11.68 4.77
C MET A 51 -2.88 12.29 4.05
N GLN A 52 -2.66 13.58 4.23
CA GLN A 52 -1.53 14.28 3.60
C GLN A 52 -0.18 13.78 4.14
N VAL A 53 -0.08 13.59 5.44
CA VAL A 53 1.14 13.04 6.06
C VAL A 53 1.43 11.65 5.52
N ALA A 54 0.41 10.80 5.41
CA ALA A 54 0.58 9.46 4.86
C ALA A 54 1.05 9.51 3.39
N ALA A 55 0.45 10.39 2.59
CA ALA A 55 0.83 10.55 1.19
C ALA A 55 2.26 11.07 1.03
N ASP A 56 2.63 12.08 1.80
CA ASP A 56 3.98 12.64 1.76
C ASP A 56 5.03 11.62 2.18
N THR A 57 4.72 10.82 3.20
CA THR A 57 5.60 9.74 3.66
C THR A 57 5.76 8.68 2.58
N ALA A 58 4.67 8.31 1.91
CA ALA A 58 4.72 7.36 0.81
C ALA A 58 5.63 7.85 -0.31
N ARG A 59 5.53 9.13 -0.68
CA ARG A 59 6.37 9.70 -1.75
C ARG A 59 7.84 9.77 -1.38
N LYS A 60 8.17 9.83 -0.10
CA LYS A 60 9.57 9.78 0.36
C LYS A 60 10.18 8.38 0.24
N HIS A 61 9.37 7.34 0.34
CA HIS A 61 9.84 5.96 0.36
C HIS A 61 9.69 5.24 -0.98
N PHE A 62 8.75 5.67 -1.80
CA PHE A 62 8.41 5.00 -3.07
C PHE A 62 8.34 6.00 -4.21
N SER A 63 8.65 5.53 -5.41
CA SER A 63 8.64 6.36 -6.62
C SER A 63 7.51 6.00 -7.58
N SER A 64 6.72 4.98 -7.28
CA SER A 64 5.64 4.54 -8.17
C SER A 64 4.56 3.79 -7.40
N TRP A 65 3.39 3.70 -8.01
CA TRP A 65 2.31 2.86 -7.50
C TRP A 65 2.72 1.40 -7.38
N GLU A 66 3.56 0.92 -8.32
CA GLU A 66 4.05 -0.46 -8.29
C GLU A 66 4.89 -0.74 -7.05
N GLU A 67 5.85 0.15 -6.74
CA GLU A 67 6.68 -0.01 -5.54
C GLU A 67 5.83 0.03 -4.27
N TYR A 68 4.89 0.97 -4.20
CA TYR A 68 3.98 1.11 -3.09
C TYR A 68 3.14 -0.15 -2.91
N GLY A 69 2.59 -0.67 -4.02
CA GLY A 69 1.76 -1.87 -3.99
C GLY A 69 2.53 -3.11 -3.55
N ARG A 70 3.77 -3.28 -4.01
CA ARG A 70 4.61 -4.41 -3.58
C ARG A 70 4.90 -4.35 -2.09
N SER A 71 5.20 -3.17 -1.56
CA SER A 71 5.43 -2.96 -0.13
C SER A 71 4.17 -3.29 0.69
N PHE A 72 3.00 -2.89 0.21
CA PHE A 72 1.74 -3.19 0.87
C PHE A 72 1.49 -4.70 0.93
N ALA A 73 1.64 -5.40 -0.19
CA ALA A 73 1.42 -6.84 -0.25
C ALA A 73 2.39 -7.60 0.65
N MET A 74 3.67 -7.22 0.62
CA MET A 74 4.68 -7.80 1.48
C MET A 74 4.35 -7.58 2.94
N GLY A 75 3.96 -6.36 3.31
CA GLY A 75 3.61 -6.00 4.68
C GLY A 75 2.43 -6.81 5.20
N ARG A 76 1.42 -7.01 4.38
CA ARG A 76 0.28 -7.84 4.77
C ARG A 76 0.69 -9.27 5.04
N GLY A 77 1.52 -9.85 4.18
CA GLY A 77 2.02 -11.22 4.37
C GLY A 77 2.88 -11.35 5.61
N VAL A 78 3.80 -10.41 5.83
CA VAL A 78 4.69 -10.41 6.99
C VAL A 78 3.89 -10.24 8.29
N TRP A 79 2.96 -9.29 8.32
CA TRP A 79 2.18 -8.99 9.52
C TRP A 79 1.31 -10.18 9.93
N HIS A 80 0.65 -10.82 8.97
CA HIS A 80 -0.20 -11.98 9.24
C HIS A 80 0.58 -13.30 9.31
N GLY A 81 1.85 -13.29 8.85
CA GLY A 81 2.67 -14.49 8.80
C GLY A 81 2.14 -15.53 7.82
N ASP A 82 1.47 -15.10 6.76
CA ASP A 82 0.67 -15.96 5.89
C ASP A 82 0.87 -15.61 4.42
N GLU A 83 1.33 -16.58 3.64
CA GLU A 83 1.50 -16.42 2.19
C GLU A 83 0.18 -16.19 1.47
N GLU A 84 -0.91 -16.78 1.95
CA GLU A 84 -2.23 -16.58 1.39
C GLU A 84 -2.70 -15.12 1.51
N ASP A 85 -2.43 -14.47 2.64
CA ASP A 85 -2.73 -13.05 2.81
C ASP A 85 -1.88 -12.18 1.88
N CYS A 86 -0.62 -12.53 1.68
CA CYS A 86 0.23 -11.85 0.71
C CYS A 86 -0.34 -12.00 -0.71
N GLN A 87 -0.76 -13.19 -1.07
CA GLN A 87 -1.35 -13.46 -2.37
C GLN A 87 -2.63 -12.64 -2.58
N THR A 88 -3.51 -12.63 -1.60
CA THR A 88 -4.76 -11.86 -1.68
C THR A 88 -4.48 -10.37 -1.85
N ALA A 89 -3.53 -9.83 -1.10
CA ALA A 89 -3.14 -8.44 -1.23
C ALA A 89 -2.55 -8.15 -2.61
N TRP A 90 -1.73 -9.05 -3.13
CA TRP A 90 -1.15 -8.87 -4.45
C TRP A 90 -2.20 -8.93 -5.56
N GLU A 91 -3.22 -9.76 -5.43
CA GLU A 91 -4.33 -9.80 -6.39
C GLU A 91 -5.05 -8.46 -6.46
N ILE A 92 -5.27 -7.83 -5.30
CA ILE A 92 -5.87 -6.49 -5.22
C ILE A 92 -4.95 -5.46 -5.88
N VAL A 93 -3.66 -5.48 -5.55
CA VAL A 93 -2.67 -4.57 -6.12
C VAL A 93 -2.59 -4.74 -7.64
N SER A 94 -2.56 -5.97 -8.13
CA SER A 94 -2.53 -6.25 -9.57
C SER A 94 -3.74 -5.67 -10.28
N ALA A 95 -4.93 -5.82 -9.71
CA ALA A 95 -6.13 -5.23 -10.27
C ALA A 95 -6.03 -3.71 -10.31
N LEU A 96 -5.52 -3.08 -9.25
CA LEU A 96 -5.33 -1.62 -9.21
C LEU A 96 -4.32 -1.13 -10.25
N LEU A 97 -3.30 -1.92 -10.53
CA LEU A 97 -2.28 -1.56 -11.54
C LEU A 97 -2.77 -1.77 -12.97
N GLU A 98 -3.63 -2.76 -13.20
CA GLU A 98 -3.99 -3.21 -14.55
C GLU A 98 -5.34 -2.71 -15.05
N GLU A 99 -6.34 -2.54 -14.17
CA GLU A 99 -7.67 -2.14 -14.59
C GLU A 99 -7.72 -0.69 -15.03
N GLU A 100 -8.33 -0.45 -16.19
CA GLU A 100 -8.37 0.87 -16.82
C GLU A 100 -9.06 1.92 -15.94
N ALA A 101 -10.10 1.55 -15.22
CA ALA A 101 -10.84 2.45 -14.34
C ALA A 101 -10.18 2.65 -12.98
N SER A 102 -9.05 1.98 -12.71
CA SER A 102 -8.39 2.08 -11.41
C SER A 102 -7.88 3.50 -11.13
N PRO A 103 -8.09 4.02 -9.91
CA PRO A 103 -7.50 5.29 -9.50
C PRO A 103 -5.97 5.33 -9.65
N TRP A 104 -5.30 4.20 -9.49
CA TRP A 104 -3.85 4.12 -9.63
C TRP A 104 -3.38 4.34 -11.07
N ARG A 105 -4.24 4.10 -12.04
CA ARG A 105 -3.94 4.36 -13.44
C ARG A 105 -4.33 5.77 -13.88
N GLN A 106 -5.29 6.37 -13.19
CA GLN A 106 -5.81 7.69 -13.53
C GLN A 106 -5.13 8.82 -12.79
N ILE A 107 -4.53 8.54 -11.63
CA ILE A 107 -3.85 9.53 -10.81
C ILE A 107 -2.34 9.26 -10.86
N SER A 108 -1.57 10.28 -11.24
CA SER A 108 -0.12 10.18 -11.24
C SER A 108 0.39 10.00 -9.81
N TRP A 109 1.44 9.19 -9.64
CA TRP A 109 2.08 9.02 -8.32
C TRP A 109 2.51 10.35 -7.70
N ASN A 110 2.95 11.29 -8.54
CA ASN A 110 3.45 12.58 -8.09
C ASN A 110 2.39 13.70 -8.13
N ALA A 111 1.14 13.35 -8.29
CA ALA A 111 0.06 14.34 -8.35
C ALA A 111 -0.12 15.10 -7.05
#